data_bddae385b907f8c132ab3e906b7ff151
#
_entry.id   bddae385b907f8c132ab3e906b7ff151
#
_cell.length_a   1.000
_cell.length_b   1.000
_cell.length_c   1.000
_cell.angle_alpha   90.00
_cell.angle_beta   90.00
_cell.angle_gamma   90.00
#
_symmetry.space_group_name_H-M   'P 1'
#
loop_
_entity.id
_entity.type
_entity.pdbx_description
1 polymer ?
#
loop_
_entity_poly.entity_id
_entity_poly.type
_entity_poly.pdbx_seq_one_letter_code
_entity_poly.pdbx_strand_id
1 'polypeptide(L)'
;NYPNLGSYTHEELTGTFYDDYSWRSGYGNPLSDTRNTSYDTYLLAPDNNNWPYPQAVAQSIGTKGMVTGTRVKVLGTSDWLYTVNFYDDKGRLIQVQSQNSTEGTDITTTQYSWSGQPLIIIQKQQKAGTNSQTLLVLTKFSYDDLGRLAKTEKKASSTLVNGGAMPSGWTTVSELEYDALGQVIKKKIGNDPVETLAYDYNIRGWTLGTNRDFVKDVSTDNYFGFELGYDKTGTIINGTSYSNPQYNGNISGTVWKSR
;
A
#
# COMPACT_ATOMS: atom_id res chain seq x y z
N ASN A 1 21.25 -4.11 -33.35
CA ASN A 1 21.21 -3.73 -31.93
C ASN A 1 22.11 -2.50 -31.74
N TYR A 2 21.58 -1.46 -31.15
CA TYR A 2 22.35 -0.27 -30.81
C TYR A 2 22.22 -0.01 -29.30
N PRO A 3 23.33 0.25 -28.57
CA PRO A 3 24.72 0.24 -29.05
C PRO A 3 25.24 -1.19 -29.30
N ASN A 4 26.26 -1.32 -30.17
CA ASN A 4 26.95 -2.59 -30.37
C ASN A 4 27.89 -2.88 -29.17
N LEU A 5 27.39 -3.66 -28.20
CA LEU A 5 28.10 -3.97 -26.96
C LEU A 5 29.37 -4.79 -27.17
N GLY A 6 29.49 -5.53 -28.28
CA GLY A 6 30.71 -6.32 -28.60
C GLY A 6 31.97 -5.49 -28.81
N SER A 7 31.85 -4.17 -29.00
CA SER A 7 32.96 -3.25 -29.21
C SER A 7 33.50 -2.59 -27.91
N TYR A 8 32.86 -2.86 -26.77
CA TYR A 8 33.17 -2.21 -25.49
C TYR A 8 33.25 -3.22 -24.36
N THR A 9 34.13 -2.97 -23.40
CA THR A 9 34.10 -3.67 -22.12
C THR A 9 32.85 -3.19 -21.38
N HIS A 10 31.93 -4.09 -21.09
CA HIS A 10 30.71 -3.77 -20.39
C HIS A 10 30.44 -4.78 -19.26
N GLU A 11 29.72 -4.36 -18.28
CA GLU A 11 29.23 -5.18 -17.18
C GLU A 11 27.72 -5.06 -17.10
N GLU A 12 27.02 -6.19 -17.05
CA GLU A 12 25.59 -6.21 -16.87
C GLU A 12 25.27 -5.92 -15.38
N LEU A 13 24.41 -4.94 -15.12
CA LEU A 13 24.01 -4.55 -13.76
C LEU A 13 22.56 -4.93 -13.45
N THR A 14 21.73 -5.05 -14.49
CA THR A 14 20.32 -5.40 -14.35
C THR A 14 19.87 -6.27 -15.52
N GLY A 15 18.89 -7.13 -15.27
CA GLY A 15 18.22 -7.92 -16.31
C GLY A 15 16.74 -7.97 -16.05
N THR A 16 15.93 -7.93 -17.12
CA THR A 16 14.47 -8.09 -17.05
C THR A 16 14.06 -9.25 -17.96
N PHE A 17 13.23 -10.13 -17.45
CA PHE A 17 12.78 -11.35 -18.12
C PHE A 17 11.27 -11.31 -18.35
N TYR A 18 10.84 -11.81 -19.48
CA TYR A 18 9.46 -11.76 -19.95
C TYR A 18 8.94 -13.14 -20.31
N ASP A 19 7.65 -13.24 -20.56
CA ASP A 19 6.91 -14.33 -21.18
C ASP A 19 6.73 -15.59 -20.32
N ASP A 20 7.80 -16.14 -19.76
CA ASP A 20 7.77 -17.39 -18.99
C ASP A 20 8.81 -17.39 -17.85
N TYR A 21 8.98 -18.52 -17.18
CA TYR A 21 9.93 -18.68 -16.06
C TYR A 21 11.15 -19.52 -16.42
N SER A 22 11.35 -19.91 -17.68
CA SER A 22 12.45 -20.76 -18.14
C SER A 22 13.84 -20.12 -17.95
N TRP A 23 13.89 -18.77 -17.98
CA TRP A 23 15.11 -18.00 -17.74
C TRP A 23 15.80 -18.30 -16.41
N ARG A 24 15.05 -18.76 -15.39
CA ARG A 24 15.57 -18.99 -14.03
C ARG A 24 16.74 -19.96 -14.02
N SER A 25 16.63 -21.09 -14.70
CA SER A 25 17.69 -22.12 -14.74
C SER A 25 18.98 -21.63 -15.39
N GLY A 26 18.87 -20.78 -16.42
CA GLY A 26 20.02 -20.20 -17.13
C GLY A 26 20.82 -19.17 -16.33
N TYR A 27 20.24 -18.60 -15.28
CA TYR A 27 20.85 -17.54 -14.48
C TYR A 27 21.08 -17.91 -13.01
N GLY A 28 20.85 -19.18 -12.62
CA GLY A 28 21.07 -19.64 -11.24
C GLY A 28 20.14 -19.00 -10.20
N ASN A 29 18.94 -18.58 -10.61
CA ASN A 29 17.97 -17.98 -9.72
C ASN A 29 17.47 -19.00 -8.68
N PRO A 30 17.61 -18.71 -7.35
CA PRO A 30 17.20 -19.63 -6.30
C PRO A 30 15.68 -19.64 -6.03
N LEU A 31 14.94 -18.65 -6.55
CA LEU A 31 13.50 -18.53 -6.30
C LEU A 31 12.70 -19.53 -7.13
N SER A 32 11.47 -19.87 -6.70
CA SER A 32 10.58 -20.80 -7.37
C SER A 32 9.98 -20.21 -8.67
N ASP A 33 9.56 -21.08 -9.60
CA ASP A 33 8.70 -20.75 -10.75
C ASP A 33 7.22 -20.92 -10.45
N THR A 34 6.92 -21.34 -9.24
CA THR A 34 5.56 -21.48 -8.73
C THR A 34 5.35 -20.55 -7.53
N ARG A 35 4.14 -20.01 -7.43
CA ARG A 35 3.80 -19.17 -6.29
C ARG A 35 3.89 -19.96 -4.98
N ASN A 36 4.30 -19.28 -3.92
CA ASN A 36 4.30 -19.84 -2.58
C ASN A 36 2.89 -19.81 -1.98
N THR A 37 2.42 -20.95 -1.47
CA THR A 37 1.07 -21.12 -0.91
C THR A 37 1.05 -21.24 0.61
N SER A 38 2.20 -21.12 1.29
CA SER A 38 2.34 -21.37 2.73
C SER A 38 1.44 -20.48 3.61
N TYR A 39 1.00 -19.36 3.09
CA TYR A 39 0.18 -18.39 3.83
C TYR A 39 -1.24 -18.25 3.28
N ASP A 40 -1.67 -19.12 2.39
CA ASP A 40 -3.00 -19.07 1.77
C ASP A 40 -4.15 -19.21 2.79
N THR A 41 -3.90 -19.77 3.96
CA THR A 41 -4.86 -19.83 5.07
C THR A 41 -5.32 -18.47 5.58
N TYR A 42 -4.60 -17.41 5.24
CA TYR A 42 -4.96 -16.02 5.59
C TYR A 42 -5.77 -15.31 4.49
N LEU A 43 -5.93 -15.93 3.32
CA LEU A 43 -6.76 -15.41 2.25
C LEU A 43 -8.24 -15.62 2.55
N LEU A 44 -9.09 -14.81 1.96
CA LEU A 44 -10.54 -15.04 1.97
C LEU A 44 -10.88 -16.21 1.06
N ALA A 45 -11.89 -16.99 1.45
CA ALA A 45 -12.44 -18.00 0.56
C ALA A 45 -12.97 -17.36 -0.72
N PRO A 46 -12.63 -17.87 -1.91
CA PRO A 46 -13.15 -17.33 -3.16
C PRO A 46 -14.68 -17.40 -3.18
N ASP A 47 -15.33 -16.29 -3.55
CA ASP A 47 -16.78 -16.20 -3.62
C ASP A 47 -17.18 -15.24 -4.74
N ASN A 48 -17.98 -15.70 -5.69
CA ASN A 48 -18.51 -14.90 -6.79
C ASN A 48 -19.95 -14.43 -6.56
N ASN A 49 -20.56 -14.79 -5.43
CA ASN A 49 -21.97 -14.49 -5.14
C ASN A 49 -22.13 -13.38 -4.10
N ASN A 50 -21.14 -13.24 -3.21
CA ASN A 50 -21.24 -12.31 -2.09
C ASN A 50 -20.13 -11.26 -2.15
N TRP A 51 -20.54 -10.00 -1.91
CA TRP A 51 -19.60 -8.90 -1.75
C TRP A 51 -18.55 -9.20 -0.66
N PRO A 52 -17.27 -8.89 -0.86
CA PRO A 52 -16.64 -8.15 -1.96
C PRO A 52 -16.16 -9.03 -3.14
N TYR A 53 -16.73 -10.21 -3.37
CA TYR A 53 -16.41 -11.13 -4.47
C TYR A 53 -14.92 -11.50 -4.53
N PRO A 54 -14.34 -12.08 -3.46
CA PRO A 54 -12.92 -12.42 -3.41
C PRO A 54 -12.57 -13.47 -4.46
N GLN A 55 -11.51 -13.21 -5.22
CA GLN A 55 -11.05 -14.14 -6.25
C GLN A 55 -9.98 -15.09 -5.71
N ALA A 56 -9.86 -16.25 -6.31
CA ALA A 56 -8.78 -17.17 -6.02
C ALA A 56 -7.43 -16.57 -6.39
N VAL A 57 -6.42 -16.77 -5.53
CA VAL A 57 -5.03 -16.44 -5.84
C VAL A 57 -4.40 -17.63 -6.54
N ALA A 58 -4.61 -17.74 -7.85
CA ALA A 58 -4.16 -18.84 -8.69
C ALA A 58 -3.19 -18.34 -9.76
N GLN A 59 -2.01 -18.96 -9.85
CA GLN A 59 -1.01 -18.61 -10.87
C GLN A 59 -1.49 -19.04 -12.25
N SER A 60 -1.45 -18.10 -13.20
CA SER A 60 -1.69 -18.35 -14.62
C SER A 60 -0.39 -18.73 -15.35
N ILE A 61 -0.52 -19.51 -16.40
CA ILE A 61 0.55 -19.78 -17.38
C ILE A 61 0.55 -18.77 -18.53
N GLY A 62 -0.47 -17.93 -18.62
CA GLY A 62 -0.64 -16.93 -19.68
C GLY A 62 0.15 -15.65 -19.42
N THR A 63 1.48 -15.75 -19.38
CA THR A 63 2.37 -14.65 -19.00
C THR A 63 3.07 -13.96 -20.18
N LYS A 64 2.65 -14.24 -21.41
CA LYS A 64 3.25 -13.68 -22.61
C LYS A 64 3.18 -12.14 -22.64
N GLY A 65 4.33 -11.49 -22.81
CA GLY A 65 4.49 -10.02 -22.76
C GLY A 65 4.59 -9.46 -21.33
N MET A 66 4.45 -10.27 -20.30
CA MET A 66 4.55 -9.83 -18.90
C MET A 66 5.98 -9.98 -18.38
N VAL A 67 6.36 -9.11 -17.46
CA VAL A 67 7.65 -9.21 -16.75
C VAL A 67 7.54 -10.32 -15.71
N THR A 68 8.09 -11.49 -16.02
CA THR A 68 8.11 -12.66 -15.11
C THR A 68 9.21 -12.60 -14.08
N GLY A 69 10.23 -11.78 -14.30
CA GLY A 69 11.25 -11.53 -13.28
C GLY A 69 12.28 -10.48 -13.64
N THR A 70 13.08 -10.17 -12.65
CA THR A 70 14.23 -9.25 -12.78
C THR A 70 15.41 -9.78 -11.99
N ARG A 71 16.61 -9.28 -12.31
CA ARG A 71 17.81 -9.43 -11.50
C ARG A 71 18.56 -8.12 -11.40
N VAL A 72 19.23 -7.90 -10.27
CA VAL A 72 20.07 -6.72 -10.02
C VAL A 72 21.39 -7.20 -9.42
N LYS A 73 22.51 -6.72 -9.94
CA LYS A 73 23.84 -7.08 -9.46
C LYS A 73 24.15 -6.37 -8.16
N VAL A 74 24.72 -7.09 -7.19
CA VAL A 74 25.30 -6.49 -5.98
C VAL A 74 26.67 -5.93 -6.36
N LEU A 75 26.80 -4.61 -6.39
CA LEU A 75 28.02 -3.95 -6.85
C LEU A 75 29.24 -4.37 -6.02
N GLY A 76 30.34 -4.61 -6.69
CA GLY A 76 31.61 -5.06 -6.07
C GLY A 76 31.67 -6.56 -5.73
N THR A 77 30.63 -7.33 -6.11
CA THR A 77 30.55 -8.79 -5.93
C THR A 77 30.19 -9.49 -7.24
N SER A 78 30.17 -10.83 -7.20
CA SER A 78 29.58 -11.67 -8.27
C SER A 78 28.09 -11.94 -8.10
N ASP A 79 27.49 -11.47 -7.01
CA ASP A 79 26.15 -11.86 -6.57
C ASP A 79 25.04 -11.08 -7.27
N TRP A 80 23.89 -11.72 -7.40
CA TRP A 80 22.70 -11.17 -7.99
C TRP A 80 21.51 -11.34 -7.05
N LEU A 81 20.68 -10.32 -6.98
CA LEU A 81 19.38 -10.38 -6.31
C LEU A 81 18.30 -10.57 -7.37
N TYR A 82 17.44 -11.55 -7.16
CA TYR A 82 16.39 -11.94 -8.09
C TYR A 82 15.02 -11.57 -7.57
N THR A 83 14.14 -11.25 -8.52
CA THR A 83 12.69 -11.10 -8.27
C THR A 83 11.93 -11.96 -9.28
N VAL A 84 10.86 -12.62 -8.82
CA VAL A 84 9.93 -13.39 -9.67
C VAL A 84 8.51 -12.90 -9.42
N ASN A 85 7.78 -12.62 -10.50
CA ASN A 85 6.42 -12.10 -10.50
C ASN A 85 5.44 -13.16 -10.97
N PHE A 86 4.34 -13.34 -10.25
CA PHE A 86 3.27 -14.29 -10.57
C PHE A 86 1.98 -13.56 -10.84
N TYR A 87 1.28 -13.96 -11.89
CA TYR A 87 0.07 -13.31 -12.37
C TYR A 87 -1.11 -14.27 -12.35
N ASP A 88 -2.31 -13.75 -12.23
CA ASP A 88 -3.55 -14.49 -12.43
C ASP A 88 -3.97 -14.52 -13.92
N ASP A 89 -5.11 -15.13 -14.20
CA ASP A 89 -5.69 -15.25 -15.54
C ASP A 89 -6.15 -13.92 -16.15
N LYS A 90 -6.27 -12.86 -15.32
CA LYS A 90 -6.60 -11.49 -15.72
C LYS A 90 -5.36 -10.62 -15.89
N GLY A 91 -4.15 -11.19 -15.74
CA GLY A 91 -2.89 -10.46 -15.82
C GLY A 91 -2.58 -9.59 -14.60
N ARG A 92 -3.27 -9.78 -13.46
CA ARG A 92 -2.98 -9.05 -12.23
C ARG A 92 -1.84 -9.72 -11.48
N LEU A 93 -0.95 -8.91 -10.91
CA LEU A 93 0.19 -9.37 -10.12
C LEU A 93 -0.30 -9.90 -8.76
N ILE A 94 -0.37 -11.23 -8.61
CA ILE A 94 -0.87 -11.88 -7.40
C ILE A 94 0.21 -12.23 -6.39
N GLN A 95 1.46 -12.42 -6.83
CA GLN A 95 2.57 -12.63 -5.91
C GLN A 95 3.89 -12.15 -6.50
N VAL A 96 4.72 -11.57 -5.63
CA VAL A 96 6.12 -11.25 -5.89
C VAL A 96 6.97 -12.03 -4.89
N GLN A 97 7.99 -12.72 -5.38
CA GLN A 97 9.05 -13.31 -4.56
C GLN A 97 10.35 -12.60 -4.89
N SER A 98 11.09 -12.17 -3.88
CA SER A 98 12.38 -11.51 -4.07
C SER A 98 13.42 -12.01 -3.08
N GLN A 99 14.64 -12.16 -3.54
CA GLN A 99 15.80 -12.40 -2.69
C GLN A 99 16.30 -11.05 -2.17
N ASN A 100 16.58 -10.96 -0.88
CA ASN A 100 17.18 -9.78 -0.28
C ASN A 100 18.67 -9.95 -0.01
N SER A 101 19.36 -8.89 0.41
CA SER A 101 20.81 -8.87 0.65
C SER A 101 21.29 -9.80 1.76
N THR A 102 20.39 -10.38 2.55
CA THR A 102 20.72 -11.37 3.59
C THR A 102 20.50 -12.82 3.11
N GLU A 103 20.26 -13.01 1.81
CA GLU A 103 19.86 -14.30 1.19
C GLU A 103 18.48 -14.80 1.64
N GLY A 104 17.74 -14.00 2.40
CA GLY A 104 16.37 -14.27 2.75
C GLY A 104 15.43 -14.08 1.56
N THR A 105 14.22 -14.67 1.64
CA THR A 105 13.19 -14.53 0.62
C THR A 105 12.03 -13.72 1.16
N ASP A 106 11.78 -12.57 0.53
CA ASP A 106 10.60 -11.74 0.79
C ASP A 106 9.49 -12.12 -0.19
N ILE A 107 8.26 -12.22 0.33
CA ILE A 107 7.10 -12.63 -0.46
C ILE A 107 5.96 -11.66 -0.19
N THR A 108 5.41 -11.09 -1.24
CA THR A 108 4.16 -10.31 -1.17
C THR A 108 3.10 -11.01 -1.98
N THR A 109 1.99 -11.38 -1.34
CA THR A 109 0.82 -11.99 -2.00
C THR A 109 -0.36 -11.05 -1.90
N THR A 110 -1.06 -10.82 -3.01
CA THR A 110 -2.26 -9.96 -3.07
C THR A 110 -3.45 -10.76 -3.57
N GLN A 111 -4.52 -10.77 -2.78
CA GLN A 111 -5.82 -11.26 -3.19
C GLN A 111 -6.68 -10.09 -3.64
N TYR A 112 -7.33 -10.24 -4.78
CA TYR A 112 -8.19 -9.21 -5.37
C TYR A 112 -9.67 -9.60 -5.29
N SER A 113 -10.53 -8.59 -5.31
CA SER A 113 -11.94 -8.74 -5.67
C SER A 113 -12.09 -9.04 -7.16
N TRP A 114 -13.30 -9.38 -7.58
CA TRP A 114 -13.60 -9.53 -9.01
C TRP A 114 -13.31 -8.24 -9.80
N SER A 115 -13.60 -7.08 -9.22
CA SER A 115 -13.35 -5.75 -9.81
C SER A 115 -11.89 -5.28 -9.77
N GLY A 116 -10.98 -6.06 -9.16
CA GLY A 116 -9.55 -5.76 -9.11
C GLY A 116 -9.11 -4.95 -7.89
N GLN A 117 -9.97 -4.74 -6.91
CA GLN A 117 -9.59 -4.10 -5.65
C GLN A 117 -8.81 -5.09 -4.77
N PRO A 118 -7.69 -4.71 -4.16
CA PRO A 118 -6.98 -5.57 -3.21
C PRO A 118 -7.84 -5.78 -1.95
N LEU A 119 -8.01 -7.03 -1.53
CA LEU A 119 -8.76 -7.40 -0.32
C LEU A 119 -7.83 -7.79 0.81
N ILE A 120 -6.84 -8.62 0.50
CA ILE A 120 -5.82 -9.08 1.45
C ILE A 120 -4.45 -8.90 0.79
N ILE A 121 -3.51 -8.31 1.53
CA ILE A 121 -2.09 -8.34 1.20
C ILE A 121 -1.36 -9.05 2.31
N ILE A 122 -0.59 -10.08 1.95
CA ILE A 122 0.27 -10.84 2.84
C ILE A 122 1.71 -10.51 2.49
N GLN A 123 2.46 -9.98 3.44
CA GLN A 123 3.88 -9.66 3.28
C GLN A 123 4.70 -10.50 4.26
N LYS A 124 5.50 -11.42 3.74
CA LYS A 124 6.54 -12.12 4.47
C LYS A 124 7.87 -11.44 4.18
N GLN A 125 8.57 -11.03 5.21
CA GLN A 125 9.94 -10.53 5.14
C GLN A 125 10.83 -11.46 5.94
N GLN A 126 11.94 -11.90 5.36
CA GLN A 126 12.86 -12.85 5.99
C GLN A 126 14.29 -12.33 5.96
N LYS A 127 14.86 -12.14 7.14
CA LYS A 127 16.30 -12.03 7.28
C LYS A 127 16.88 -13.45 7.43
N ALA A 128 17.81 -13.84 6.56
CA ALA A 128 18.55 -15.09 6.69
C ALA A 128 19.89 -14.91 7.45
N GLY A 129 20.66 -15.98 7.61
CA GLY A 129 21.97 -15.96 8.27
C GLY A 129 21.92 -15.73 9.78
N THR A 130 22.91 -15.01 10.30
CA THR A 130 23.03 -14.72 11.74
C THR A 130 21.85 -13.91 12.25
N ASN A 131 21.25 -14.36 13.37
CA ASN A 131 20.02 -13.78 13.93
C ASN A 131 18.87 -13.78 12.88
N SER A 132 18.65 -14.93 12.25
CA SER A 132 17.55 -15.13 11.29
C SER A 132 16.21 -14.81 11.94
N GLN A 133 15.33 -14.17 11.16
CA GLN A 133 14.00 -13.78 11.63
C GLN A 133 13.01 -13.70 10.47
N THR A 134 11.76 -13.91 10.79
CA THR A 134 10.67 -13.76 9.83
C THR A 134 9.62 -12.83 10.42
N LEU A 135 9.24 -11.82 9.65
CA LEU A 135 8.10 -10.94 9.90
C LEU A 135 7.00 -11.27 8.88
N LEU A 136 5.80 -11.49 9.36
CA LEU A 136 4.61 -11.66 8.54
C LEU A 136 3.61 -10.57 8.86
N VAL A 137 3.25 -9.75 7.88
CA VAL A 137 2.27 -8.68 8.00
C VAL A 137 1.10 -8.97 7.08
N LEU A 138 -0.10 -8.97 7.63
CA LEU A 138 -1.35 -9.09 6.90
C LEU A 138 -2.05 -7.74 6.91
N THR A 139 -2.45 -7.26 5.74
CA THR A 139 -3.27 -6.06 5.57
C THR A 139 -4.58 -6.46 4.91
N LYS A 140 -5.70 -6.06 5.52
CA LYS A 140 -7.04 -6.29 5.00
C LYS A 140 -7.69 -4.96 4.66
N PHE A 141 -8.33 -4.91 3.51
CA PHE A 141 -9.07 -3.77 3.02
C PHE A 141 -10.56 -4.10 2.94
N SER A 142 -11.39 -3.19 3.41
CA SER A 142 -12.84 -3.25 3.26
C SER A 142 -13.32 -2.01 2.50
N TYR A 143 -14.33 -2.20 1.68
CA TYR A 143 -14.87 -1.17 0.80
C TYR A 143 -16.34 -0.95 1.12
N ASP A 144 -16.84 0.25 0.87
CA ASP A 144 -18.25 0.57 0.95
C ASP A 144 -19.01 0.06 -0.30
N ASP A 145 -20.33 0.23 -0.32
CA ASP A 145 -21.22 -0.26 -1.39
C ASP A 145 -20.93 0.41 -2.76
N LEU A 146 -20.19 1.51 -2.77
CA LEU A 146 -19.74 2.19 -3.98
C LEU A 146 -18.31 1.79 -4.39
N GLY A 147 -17.69 0.86 -3.66
CA GLY A 147 -16.34 0.38 -3.93
C GLY A 147 -15.22 1.33 -3.48
N ARG A 148 -15.51 2.30 -2.61
CA ARG A 148 -14.51 3.19 -2.02
C ARG A 148 -13.90 2.54 -0.78
N LEU A 149 -12.61 2.74 -0.53
CA LEU A 149 -11.94 2.19 0.65
C LEU A 149 -12.57 2.73 1.94
N ALA A 150 -13.19 1.86 2.72
CA ALA A 150 -13.83 2.23 3.97
C ALA A 150 -12.96 1.92 5.19
N LYS A 151 -12.21 0.80 5.18
CA LYS A 151 -11.42 0.38 6.33
C LYS A 151 -10.14 -0.32 5.92
N THR A 152 -9.06 -0.04 6.66
CA THR A 152 -7.79 -0.76 6.59
C THR A 152 -7.48 -1.36 7.95
N GLU A 153 -7.25 -2.67 7.98
CA GLU A 153 -6.90 -3.42 9.18
C GLU A 153 -5.58 -4.16 8.97
N LYS A 154 -4.82 -4.32 10.06
CA LYS A 154 -3.55 -5.08 10.04
C LYS A 154 -3.45 -6.03 11.20
N LYS A 155 -2.66 -7.08 11.00
CA LYS A 155 -2.10 -7.92 12.05
C LYS A 155 -0.72 -8.40 11.63
N ALA A 156 0.13 -8.69 12.60
CA ALA A 156 1.50 -9.09 12.33
C ALA A 156 1.99 -10.15 13.30
N SER A 157 2.87 -11.02 12.82
CA SER A 157 3.66 -11.92 13.65
C SER A 157 5.14 -11.76 13.35
N SER A 158 5.97 -11.97 14.37
CA SER A 158 7.43 -11.92 14.25
C SER A 158 8.03 -13.04 15.07
N THR A 159 9.00 -13.75 14.53
CA THR A 159 9.71 -14.81 15.27
C THR A 159 10.44 -14.27 16.49
N LEU A 160 10.81 -12.99 16.51
CA LEU A 160 11.49 -12.35 17.64
C LEU A 160 10.53 -11.82 18.72
N VAL A 161 9.35 -11.33 18.32
CA VAL A 161 8.46 -10.60 19.25
C VAL A 161 7.43 -11.53 19.86
N ASN A 162 6.75 -12.34 19.04
CA ASN A 162 5.65 -13.20 19.49
C ASN A 162 5.83 -14.68 19.09
N GLY A 163 7.09 -15.09 18.87
CA GLY A 163 7.43 -16.47 18.51
C GLY A 163 6.86 -16.92 17.16
N GLY A 164 6.49 -15.98 16.30
CA GLY A 164 5.85 -16.23 15.01
C GLY A 164 4.34 -16.47 15.09
N ALA A 165 3.73 -16.42 16.30
CA ALA A 165 2.29 -16.60 16.46
C ALA A 165 1.51 -15.41 15.89
N MET A 166 0.56 -15.68 14.98
CA MET A 166 -0.29 -14.65 14.42
C MET A 166 -1.45 -14.34 15.38
N PRO A 167 -1.66 -13.07 15.78
CA PRO A 167 -2.80 -12.68 16.60
C PRO A 167 -4.14 -13.06 15.94
N SER A 168 -5.13 -13.45 16.73
CA SER A 168 -6.48 -13.75 16.23
C SER A 168 -7.20 -12.51 15.75
N GLY A 169 -7.07 -11.40 16.47
CA GLY A 169 -7.72 -10.11 16.18
C GLY A 169 -7.00 -9.30 15.11
N TRP A 170 -7.77 -8.47 14.40
CA TRP A 170 -7.27 -7.43 13.52
C TRP A 170 -7.20 -6.10 14.27
N THR A 171 -6.18 -5.31 13.98
CA THR A 171 -6.05 -3.94 14.47
C THR A 171 -6.44 -2.98 13.37
N THR A 172 -7.43 -2.13 13.63
CA THR A 172 -7.82 -1.07 12.71
C THR A 172 -6.69 -0.05 12.58
N VAL A 173 -6.25 0.20 11.36
CA VAL A 173 -5.27 1.26 11.03
C VAL A 173 -6.00 2.55 10.75
N SER A 174 -7.06 2.47 9.93
CA SER A 174 -7.90 3.62 9.61
C SER A 174 -9.29 3.21 9.15
N GLU A 175 -10.28 4.08 9.42
CA GLU A 175 -11.63 4.04 8.83
C GLU A 175 -11.90 5.37 8.15
N LEU A 176 -12.59 5.34 7.01
CA LEU A 176 -12.93 6.48 6.18
C LEU A 176 -14.45 6.57 6.04
N GLU A 177 -14.98 7.79 6.18
CA GLU A 177 -16.37 8.11 5.89
C GLU A 177 -16.40 9.15 4.75
N TYR A 178 -17.38 9.02 3.86
CA TYR A 178 -17.48 9.85 2.67
C TYR A 178 -18.83 10.58 2.62
N ASP A 179 -18.84 11.74 2.01
CA ASP A 179 -20.08 12.43 1.64
C ASP A 179 -20.70 11.85 0.36
N ALA A 180 -21.84 12.42 -0.04
CA ALA A 180 -22.56 12.03 -1.26
C ALA A 180 -21.78 12.35 -2.55
N LEU A 181 -20.78 13.24 -2.50
CA LEU A 181 -19.93 13.61 -3.63
C LEU A 181 -18.68 12.74 -3.70
N GLY A 182 -18.45 11.82 -2.73
CA GLY A 182 -17.28 10.94 -2.67
C GLY A 182 -16.06 11.56 -2.01
N GLN A 183 -16.22 12.71 -1.35
CA GLN A 183 -15.14 13.34 -0.60
C GLN A 183 -15.02 12.70 0.79
N VAL A 184 -13.80 12.49 1.28
CA VAL A 184 -13.57 11.99 2.64
C VAL A 184 -13.92 13.08 3.64
N ILE A 185 -15.00 12.90 4.40
CA ILE A 185 -15.42 13.85 5.45
C ILE A 185 -14.86 13.48 6.82
N LYS A 186 -14.46 12.22 7.01
CA LYS A 186 -13.92 11.76 8.29
C LYS A 186 -12.92 10.64 8.12
N LYS A 187 -11.85 10.68 8.89
CA LYS A 187 -10.87 9.60 9.00
C LYS A 187 -10.57 9.34 10.48
N LYS A 188 -10.85 8.12 10.93
CA LYS A 188 -10.43 7.63 12.23
C LYS A 188 -9.10 6.89 12.10
N ILE A 189 -8.19 7.07 13.03
CA ILE A 189 -6.87 6.44 13.07
C ILE A 189 -6.76 5.56 14.32
N GLY A 190 -6.57 4.27 14.12
CA GLY A 190 -6.45 3.29 15.19
C GLY A 190 -7.78 2.63 15.59
N ASN A 191 -7.72 1.60 16.44
CA ASN A 191 -8.88 0.83 16.94
C ASN A 191 -9.78 1.67 17.86
N ASP A 192 -9.17 2.18 18.95
CA ASP A 192 -9.72 3.26 19.74
C ASP A 192 -9.08 4.50 19.16
N PRO A 193 -9.79 5.28 18.34
CA PRO A 193 -9.13 6.24 17.49
C PRO A 193 -8.28 7.21 18.31
N VAL A 194 -6.97 7.14 18.09
CA VAL A 194 -6.00 8.09 18.67
C VAL A 194 -6.31 9.48 18.17
N GLU A 195 -6.80 9.56 16.95
CA GLU A 195 -7.20 10.82 16.31
C GLU A 195 -8.39 10.55 15.38
N THR A 196 -9.36 11.46 15.39
CA THR A 196 -10.43 11.51 14.41
C THR A 196 -10.31 12.83 13.65
N LEU A 197 -9.96 12.73 12.38
CA LEU A 197 -9.84 13.87 11.47
C LEU A 197 -11.19 14.13 10.80
N ALA A 198 -11.74 15.32 10.96
CA ALA A 198 -12.92 15.81 10.26
C ALA A 198 -12.48 16.79 9.16
N TYR A 199 -12.96 16.59 7.95
CA TYR A 199 -12.62 17.40 6.79
C TYR A 199 -13.83 18.20 6.33
N ASP A 200 -13.61 19.48 6.04
CA ASP A 200 -14.62 20.38 5.50
C ASP A 200 -14.23 20.83 4.09
N TYR A 201 -15.23 20.93 3.21
CA TYR A 201 -15.06 21.36 1.83
C TYR A 201 -16.03 22.48 1.49
N ASN A 202 -15.71 23.29 0.50
CA ASN A 202 -16.66 24.20 -0.10
C ASN A 202 -17.43 23.53 -1.25
N ILE A 203 -18.38 24.25 -1.82
CA ILE A 203 -19.22 23.76 -2.94
C ILE A 203 -18.41 23.42 -4.22
N ARG A 204 -17.16 23.87 -4.31
CA ARG A 204 -16.24 23.59 -5.42
C ARG A 204 -15.33 22.39 -5.12
N GLY A 205 -15.48 21.76 -3.95
CA GLY A 205 -14.63 20.64 -3.51
C GLY A 205 -13.27 21.06 -2.95
N TRP A 206 -13.03 22.35 -2.73
CA TRP A 206 -11.78 22.81 -2.13
C TRP A 206 -11.82 22.57 -0.62
N THR A 207 -10.73 22.03 -0.07
CA THR A 207 -10.61 21.78 1.37
C THR A 207 -10.65 23.11 2.13
N LEU A 208 -11.62 23.25 3.03
CA LEU A 208 -11.69 24.39 3.94
C LEU A 208 -10.86 24.20 5.18
N GLY A 209 -10.58 22.97 5.58
CA GLY A 209 -9.76 22.65 6.72
C GLY A 209 -9.95 21.25 7.27
N THR A 210 -9.22 20.97 8.33
CA THR A 210 -9.33 19.75 9.11
C THR A 210 -9.50 20.10 10.57
N ASN A 211 -10.41 19.43 11.29
CA ASN A 211 -10.67 19.63 12.72
C ASN A 211 -10.90 21.11 13.06
N ARG A 212 -11.71 21.79 12.26
CA ARG A 212 -11.93 23.25 12.41
C ARG A 212 -12.55 23.63 13.75
N ASP A 213 -13.34 22.75 14.38
CA ASP A 213 -13.89 23.00 15.70
C ASP A 213 -12.82 22.96 16.81
N PHE A 214 -11.76 22.15 16.63
CA PHE A 214 -10.58 22.21 17.49
C PHE A 214 -9.82 23.54 17.33
N VAL A 215 -9.72 24.06 16.12
CA VAL A 215 -9.08 25.36 15.85
C VAL A 215 -9.85 26.50 16.48
N LYS A 216 -11.20 26.41 16.55
CA LYS A 216 -12.10 27.40 17.18
C LYS A 216 -12.16 27.32 18.71
N ASP A 217 -11.48 26.38 19.35
CA ASP A 217 -11.65 26.06 20.78
C ASP A 217 -13.04 25.52 21.17
N VAL A 218 -13.79 24.96 20.20
CA VAL A 218 -15.08 24.29 20.46
C VAL A 218 -14.90 22.84 20.86
N SER A 219 -13.86 22.17 20.36
CA SER A 219 -13.50 20.80 20.70
C SER A 219 -12.09 20.75 21.28
N THR A 220 -11.84 19.78 22.19
CA THR A 220 -10.53 19.48 22.78
C THR A 220 -9.99 18.11 22.38
N ASP A 221 -10.70 17.38 21.51
CA ASP A 221 -10.47 15.95 21.26
C ASP A 221 -9.40 15.68 20.19
N ASN A 222 -8.88 16.74 19.57
CA ASN A 222 -7.90 16.64 18.50
C ASN A 222 -6.52 17.18 18.94
N TYR A 223 -5.48 16.73 18.24
CA TYR A 223 -4.10 17.17 18.45
C TYR A 223 -3.66 18.26 17.47
N PHE A 224 -4.32 18.32 16.32
CA PHE A 224 -4.02 19.28 15.26
C PHE A 224 -5.26 19.62 14.44
N GLY A 225 -5.33 20.87 13.99
CA GLY A 225 -6.36 21.33 13.05
C GLY A 225 -5.90 22.57 12.31
N PHE A 226 -6.53 22.83 11.17
CA PHE A 226 -6.28 24.02 10.37
C PHE A 226 -7.52 24.48 9.60
N GLU A 227 -7.52 25.75 9.20
CA GLU A 227 -8.41 26.30 8.18
C GLU A 227 -7.60 26.93 7.06
N LEU A 228 -8.09 26.77 5.83
CA LEU A 228 -7.61 27.46 4.64
C LEU A 228 -8.58 28.56 4.25
N GLY A 229 -8.06 29.77 4.08
CA GLY A 229 -8.80 30.90 3.51
C GLY A 229 -8.64 30.94 1.99
N TYR A 230 -9.70 31.32 1.30
CA TYR A 230 -9.71 31.54 -0.15
C TYR A 230 -10.24 32.95 -0.44
N ASP A 231 -11.54 33.07 -0.64
CA ASP A 231 -12.28 34.26 -1.07
C ASP A 231 -12.84 35.10 0.09
N LYS A 232 -12.49 34.77 1.33
CA LYS A 232 -12.96 35.46 2.53
C LYS A 232 -11.82 36.17 3.26
N THR A 233 -12.15 37.21 4.01
CA THR A 233 -11.23 37.92 4.89
C THR A 233 -11.26 37.39 6.33
N GLY A 234 -12.43 36.96 6.83
CA GLY A 234 -12.57 36.44 8.18
C GLY A 234 -12.00 35.01 8.32
N THR A 235 -11.24 34.76 9.39
CA THR A 235 -10.82 33.43 9.80
C THR A 235 -11.79 32.85 10.83
N ILE A 236 -11.63 31.57 11.16
CA ILE A 236 -12.40 30.93 12.25
C ILE A 236 -11.88 31.29 13.65
N ILE A 237 -10.72 31.94 13.75
CA ILE A 237 -10.15 32.42 15.01
C ILE A 237 -10.53 33.89 15.16
N ASN A 238 -11.23 34.24 16.23
CA ASN A 238 -11.61 35.62 16.51
C ASN A 238 -10.39 36.54 16.57
N GLY A 239 -10.51 37.72 15.97
CA GLY A 239 -9.44 38.75 15.94
C GLY A 239 -8.33 38.50 14.90
N THR A 240 -8.45 37.47 14.07
CA THR A 240 -7.54 37.21 12.95
C THR A 240 -8.25 37.35 11.61
N SER A 241 -7.51 37.74 10.57
CA SER A 241 -8.07 37.93 9.23
C SER A 241 -7.05 37.56 8.16
N TYR A 242 -7.59 37.14 6.99
CA TYR A 242 -6.80 36.97 5.77
C TYR A 242 -6.68 38.32 5.04
N SER A 243 -5.46 38.66 4.65
CA SER A 243 -5.20 39.99 4.09
C SER A 243 -5.64 40.16 2.63
N ASN A 244 -5.58 39.09 1.84
CA ASN A 244 -5.78 39.14 0.38
C ASN A 244 -6.67 38.01 -0.09
N PRO A 245 -8.01 38.15 -0.17
CA PRO A 245 -8.91 37.15 -0.69
C PRO A 245 -8.54 36.74 -2.11
N GLN A 246 -8.61 35.41 -2.39
CA GLN A 246 -8.28 34.81 -3.66
C GLN A 246 -9.50 34.10 -4.26
N TYR A 247 -10.00 34.58 -5.40
CA TYR A 247 -11.22 34.07 -6.03
C TYR A 247 -10.96 32.99 -7.10
N ASN A 248 -9.70 32.73 -7.40
CA ASN A 248 -9.24 31.78 -8.42
C ASN A 248 -8.87 30.41 -7.90
N GLY A 249 -9.09 30.13 -6.59
CA GLY A 249 -8.75 28.87 -5.94
C GLY A 249 -7.38 28.86 -5.25
N ASN A 250 -6.64 29.96 -5.31
CA ASN A 250 -5.43 30.10 -4.52
C ASN A 250 -5.77 30.32 -3.03
N ILE A 251 -4.92 29.79 -2.16
CA ILE A 251 -5.04 29.97 -0.72
C ILE A 251 -4.60 31.38 -0.35
N SER A 252 -5.49 32.16 0.29
CA SER A 252 -5.20 33.51 0.78
C SER A 252 -4.45 33.52 2.11
N GLY A 253 -4.57 32.43 2.87
CA GLY A 253 -3.89 32.24 4.15
C GLY A 253 -4.35 30.98 4.88
N THR A 254 -3.64 30.67 5.96
CA THR A 254 -3.91 29.51 6.80
C THR A 254 -3.87 29.92 8.26
N VAL A 255 -4.83 29.44 9.04
CA VAL A 255 -4.76 29.44 10.50
C VAL A 255 -4.73 27.98 10.97
N TRP A 256 -3.97 27.71 12.01
CA TRP A 256 -3.82 26.37 12.53
C TRP A 256 -3.61 26.37 14.04
N LYS A 257 -3.88 25.22 14.65
CA LYS A 257 -3.68 24.99 16.09
C LYS A 257 -3.15 23.58 16.29
N SER A 258 -2.19 23.44 17.18
CA SER A 258 -1.73 22.16 17.72
C SER A 258 -1.90 22.16 19.25
N ARG A 259 -1.97 20.96 19.81
CA ARG A 259 -1.91 20.72 21.26
C ARG A 259 -0.52 20.93 21.78
#